data_5fbbe04e680b8b36abb34b2357f40daf
#
_entry.id   5fbbe04e680b8b36abb34b2357f40daf
#
_cell.length_a   1.000
_cell.length_b   1.000
_cell.length_c   1.000
_cell.angle_alpha   90.00
_cell.angle_beta   90.00
_cell.angle_gamma   90.00
#
_symmetry.space_group_name_H-M   'P 1'
#
loop_
_entity.id
_entity.type
_entity.pdbx_description
1 polymer ?
#
loop_
_entity_poly.entity_id
_entity_poly.type
_entity_poly.pdbx_seq_one_letter_code
_entity_poly.pdbx_strand_id
1 'polypeptide(L)'
;MNHFKGKQFQQDVIIVAVGYYLRYNLSYREVQELLYDRGINVCHTTIYRWVQEYSKILYHLWKKKNKQSFYSWKMDETYIKIKGRWHYLYRAIDADGLTLDIWLRKKRDTQVAYAFLKRLHKQFGQPRVIVTDKAPSIGSAFRKLQRNGLYTKTEHRTVKYLNNLIEQDHRPIKRRNKFYRSLRTASSTIKGMETFEEYIKRTEEMVYDYDHETK
;
A
#
# COMPACT_ATOMS: atom_id res chain seq x y z
N MET A 1 7.69 -22.03 -2.95
CA MET A 1 6.78 -22.56 -1.91
C MET A 1 5.36 -22.41 -2.42
N ASN A 2 4.55 -23.46 -2.45
CA ASN A 2 3.15 -23.38 -2.90
C ASN A 2 2.25 -22.93 -1.73
N HIS A 3 1.80 -21.68 -1.76
CA HIS A 3 0.96 -21.07 -0.72
C HIS A 3 -0.49 -21.58 -0.70
N PHE A 4 -0.88 -22.37 -1.69
CA PHE A 4 -2.24 -22.92 -1.82
C PHE A 4 -2.34 -24.41 -1.48
N LYS A 5 -1.20 -25.05 -1.17
CA LYS A 5 -1.18 -26.48 -0.80
C LYS A 5 -2.06 -26.71 0.45
N GLY A 6 -2.95 -27.71 0.38
CA GLY A 6 -3.83 -28.09 1.49
C GLY A 6 -5.04 -27.18 1.70
N LYS A 7 -5.34 -26.29 0.78
CA LYS A 7 -6.58 -25.48 0.82
C LYS A 7 -7.74 -26.27 0.21
N GLN A 8 -8.92 -26.13 0.79
CA GLN A 8 -10.17 -26.78 0.34
C GLN A 8 -10.61 -26.29 -1.06
N PHE A 9 -10.34 -25.01 -1.38
CA PHE A 9 -10.72 -24.39 -2.64
C PHE A 9 -9.52 -24.28 -3.57
N GLN A 10 -9.79 -24.30 -4.87
CA GLN A 10 -8.78 -24.13 -5.91
C GLN A 10 -8.14 -22.74 -5.83
N GLN A 11 -6.92 -22.63 -6.32
CA GLN A 11 -6.09 -21.43 -6.23
C GLN A 11 -6.77 -20.22 -6.91
N ASP A 12 -7.35 -20.41 -8.07
CA ASP A 12 -8.03 -19.39 -8.86
C ASP A 12 -9.25 -18.80 -8.12
N VAL A 13 -10.05 -19.64 -7.48
CA VAL A 13 -11.18 -19.20 -6.63
C VAL A 13 -10.69 -18.29 -5.50
N ILE A 14 -9.60 -18.68 -4.83
CA ILE A 14 -9.03 -17.88 -3.75
C ILE A 14 -8.51 -16.55 -4.27
N ILE A 15 -7.78 -16.56 -5.39
CA ILE A 15 -7.21 -15.35 -6.01
C ILE A 15 -8.32 -14.39 -6.45
N VAL A 16 -9.37 -14.90 -7.10
CA VAL A 16 -10.51 -14.08 -7.53
C VAL A 16 -11.24 -13.47 -6.35
N ALA A 17 -11.52 -14.25 -5.30
CA ALA A 17 -12.17 -13.74 -4.09
C ALA A 17 -11.37 -12.63 -3.40
N VAL A 18 -10.06 -12.84 -3.24
CA VAL A 18 -9.15 -11.85 -2.66
C VAL A 18 -9.05 -10.61 -3.55
N GLY A 19 -8.94 -10.79 -4.86
CA GLY A 19 -8.91 -9.72 -5.86
C GLY A 19 -10.18 -8.86 -5.82
N TYR A 20 -11.35 -9.46 -5.82
CA TYR A 20 -12.62 -8.73 -5.71
C TYR A 20 -12.66 -7.88 -4.44
N TYR A 21 -12.28 -8.45 -3.31
CA TYR A 21 -12.25 -7.68 -2.07
C TYR A 21 -11.21 -6.56 -2.10
N LEU A 22 -10.02 -6.75 -2.62
CA LEU A 22 -8.96 -5.74 -2.61
C LEU A 22 -9.22 -4.60 -3.60
N ARG A 23 -9.74 -4.92 -4.79
CA ARG A 23 -9.97 -3.96 -5.87
C ARG A 23 -11.26 -3.15 -5.66
N TYR A 24 -12.35 -3.84 -5.38
CA TYR A 24 -13.66 -3.20 -5.27
C TYR A 24 -14.03 -2.89 -3.82
N ASN A 25 -14.81 -1.85 -3.60
CA ASN A 25 -15.25 -1.46 -2.25
C ASN A 25 -16.38 -2.36 -1.73
N LEU A 26 -16.14 -3.67 -1.74
CA LEU A 26 -17.08 -4.71 -1.31
C LEU A 26 -16.81 -5.15 0.12
N SER A 27 -17.87 -5.56 0.84
CA SER A 27 -17.76 -6.31 2.08
C SER A 27 -17.45 -7.79 1.79
N TYR A 28 -17.05 -8.54 2.80
CA TYR A 28 -16.86 -9.98 2.66
C TYR A 28 -18.14 -10.73 2.32
N ARG A 29 -19.30 -10.22 2.70
CA ARG A 29 -20.62 -10.80 2.38
C ARG A 29 -20.98 -10.55 0.92
N GLU A 30 -20.78 -9.34 0.42
CA GLU A 30 -20.98 -9.05 -1.00
C GLU A 30 -20.07 -9.90 -1.90
N VAL A 31 -18.82 -10.14 -1.49
CA VAL A 31 -17.94 -11.07 -2.22
C VAL A 31 -18.46 -12.51 -2.14
N GLN A 32 -19.01 -12.94 -1.00
CA GLN A 32 -19.65 -14.24 -0.86
C GLN A 32 -20.84 -14.39 -1.82
N GLU A 33 -21.71 -13.39 -1.90
CA GLU A 33 -22.87 -13.38 -2.79
C GLU A 33 -22.43 -13.47 -4.26
N LEU A 34 -21.45 -12.67 -4.68
CA LEU A 34 -20.87 -12.72 -6.02
C LEU A 34 -20.30 -14.09 -6.41
N LEU A 35 -19.71 -14.80 -5.46
CA LEU A 35 -19.19 -16.16 -5.69
C LEU A 35 -20.32 -17.18 -5.73
N TYR A 36 -21.32 -17.03 -4.87
CA TYR A 36 -22.48 -17.90 -4.84
C TYR A 36 -23.25 -17.86 -6.17
N ASP A 37 -23.46 -16.68 -6.76
CA ASP A 37 -24.08 -16.50 -8.08
C ASP A 37 -23.32 -17.24 -9.21
N ARG A 38 -22.08 -17.62 -8.97
CA ARG A 38 -21.20 -18.40 -9.89
C ARG A 38 -21.08 -19.87 -9.50
N GLY A 39 -21.94 -20.35 -8.59
CA GLY A 39 -21.93 -21.71 -8.12
C GLY A 39 -20.83 -22.03 -7.10
N ILE A 40 -20.14 -21.01 -6.57
CA ILE A 40 -19.04 -21.21 -5.60
C ILE A 40 -19.55 -20.90 -4.19
N ASN A 41 -19.81 -21.96 -3.41
CA ASN A 41 -20.29 -21.82 -2.04
C ASN A 41 -19.13 -21.68 -1.05
N VAL A 42 -18.83 -20.44 -0.65
CA VAL A 42 -17.77 -20.12 0.32
C VAL A 42 -18.29 -19.12 1.37
N CYS A 43 -18.02 -19.38 2.64
CA CYS A 43 -18.44 -18.50 3.72
C CYS A 43 -17.60 -17.21 3.76
N HIS A 44 -18.24 -16.07 4.07
CA HIS A 44 -17.58 -14.76 4.20
C HIS A 44 -16.44 -14.75 5.24
N THR A 45 -16.48 -15.59 6.27
CA THR A 45 -15.37 -15.74 7.23
C THR A 45 -14.16 -16.43 6.62
N THR A 46 -14.36 -17.33 5.66
CA THR A 46 -13.27 -17.95 4.89
C THR A 46 -12.62 -16.92 3.97
N ILE A 47 -13.42 -16.11 3.27
CA ILE A 47 -12.93 -14.99 2.45
C ILE A 47 -12.13 -14.00 3.30
N TYR A 48 -12.62 -13.64 4.50
CA TYR A 48 -11.88 -12.81 5.44
C TYR A 48 -10.50 -13.40 5.77
N ARG A 49 -10.42 -14.71 6.07
CA ARG A 49 -9.15 -15.38 6.37
C ARG A 49 -8.20 -15.33 5.18
N TRP A 50 -8.70 -15.59 3.98
CA TRP A 50 -7.91 -15.49 2.75
C TRP A 50 -7.37 -14.09 2.54
N VAL A 51 -8.19 -13.06 2.65
CA VAL A 51 -7.73 -11.69 2.50
C VAL A 51 -6.64 -11.34 3.52
N GLN A 52 -6.80 -11.74 4.79
CA GLN A 52 -5.78 -11.48 5.82
C GLN A 52 -4.48 -12.26 5.61
N GLU A 53 -4.54 -13.45 5.06
CA GLU A 53 -3.39 -14.29 4.74
C GLU A 53 -2.67 -13.79 3.47
N TYR A 54 -3.40 -13.75 2.36
CA TYR A 54 -2.81 -13.48 1.05
C TYR A 54 -2.40 -12.02 0.86
N SER A 55 -3.06 -11.04 1.48
CA SER A 55 -2.60 -9.65 1.46
C SER A 55 -1.17 -9.49 1.99
N LYS A 56 -0.80 -10.26 3.01
CA LYS A 56 0.57 -10.24 3.56
C LYS A 56 1.56 -10.89 2.61
N ILE A 57 1.18 -12.05 2.04
CA ILE A 57 2.02 -12.79 1.10
C ILE A 57 2.29 -11.94 -0.13
N LEU A 58 1.25 -11.36 -0.73
CA LEU A 58 1.35 -10.47 -1.88
C LEU A 58 2.29 -9.29 -1.59
N TYR A 59 2.11 -8.62 -0.45
CA TYR A 59 2.98 -7.52 -0.05
C TYR A 59 4.44 -7.93 0.13
N HIS A 60 4.72 -9.10 0.71
CA HIS A 60 6.09 -9.57 0.86
C HIS A 60 6.74 -9.96 -0.47
N LEU A 61 6.00 -10.61 -1.37
CA LEU A 61 6.48 -10.96 -2.70
C LEU A 61 6.76 -9.71 -3.53
N TRP A 62 5.84 -8.77 -3.53
CA TRP A 62 5.98 -7.48 -4.20
C TRP A 62 7.21 -6.72 -3.68
N LYS A 63 7.37 -6.61 -2.36
CA LYS A 63 8.48 -5.91 -1.74
C LYS A 63 9.85 -6.49 -2.10
N LYS A 64 9.94 -7.82 -2.36
CA LYS A 64 11.16 -8.48 -2.83
C LYS A 64 11.48 -8.17 -4.30
N LYS A 65 10.45 -7.99 -5.13
CA LYS A 65 10.59 -7.72 -6.56
C LYS A 65 10.82 -6.24 -6.87
N ASN A 66 10.41 -5.36 -5.98
CA ASN A 66 10.47 -3.92 -6.18
C ASN A 66 11.92 -3.45 -6.07
N LYS A 67 12.56 -3.27 -7.23
CA LYS A 67 13.90 -2.72 -7.35
C LYS A 67 13.80 -1.20 -7.47
N GLN A 68 14.56 -0.55 -6.73
CA GLN A 68 14.87 0.83 -6.43
C GLN A 68 14.66 1.86 -7.55
N SER A 69 13.95 2.94 -7.25
CA SER A 69 14.14 4.22 -7.90
C SER A 69 14.99 5.13 -7.00
N PHE A 70 16.21 5.45 -7.44
CA PHE A 70 17.11 6.34 -6.70
C PHE A 70 16.88 7.83 -6.96
N TYR A 71 15.99 8.17 -7.88
CA TYR A 71 15.91 9.54 -8.36
C TYR A 71 15.12 10.45 -7.41
N SER A 72 13.86 10.19 -7.21
CA SER A 72 12.98 11.04 -6.42
C SER A 72 11.98 10.20 -5.66
N TRP A 73 11.77 10.52 -4.37
CA TRP A 73 10.70 9.94 -3.58
C TRP A 73 9.71 11.02 -3.18
N LYS A 74 8.45 10.66 -3.16
CA LYS A 74 7.38 11.47 -2.59
C LYS A 74 6.84 10.76 -1.36
N MET A 75 6.73 11.46 -0.25
CA MET A 75 6.17 10.91 1.00
C MET A 75 5.00 11.77 1.43
N ASP A 76 3.90 11.11 1.74
CA ASP A 76 2.68 11.74 2.24
C ASP A 76 2.09 10.96 3.44
N GLU A 77 1.20 11.64 4.14
CA GLU A 77 0.52 11.14 5.32
C GLU A 77 -0.97 11.43 5.22
N THR A 78 -1.78 10.39 5.37
CA THR A 78 -3.23 10.54 5.33
C THR A 78 -3.91 9.92 6.56
N TYR A 79 -5.17 10.31 6.78
CA TYR A 79 -5.97 9.86 7.91
C TYR A 79 -6.85 8.68 7.53
N ILE A 80 -6.90 7.68 8.41
CA ILE A 80 -7.76 6.50 8.28
C ILE A 80 -8.56 6.29 9.55
N LYS A 81 -9.86 6.07 9.41
CA LYS A 81 -10.75 5.83 10.54
C LYS A 81 -10.93 4.35 10.80
N ILE A 82 -10.60 3.89 12.01
CA ILE A 82 -10.76 2.50 12.45
C ILE A 82 -11.61 2.50 13.72
N LYS A 83 -12.79 1.88 13.68
CA LYS A 83 -13.74 1.88 14.80
C LYS A 83 -13.97 3.29 15.38
N GLY A 84 -14.18 4.27 14.53
CA GLY A 84 -14.42 5.64 14.95
C GLY A 84 -13.17 6.45 15.36
N ARG A 85 -12.00 5.83 15.52
CA ARG A 85 -10.75 6.49 15.94
C ARG A 85 -9.83 6.76 14.75
N TRP A 86 -9.20 7.94 14.73
CA TRP A 86 -8.25 8.33 13.71
C TRP A 86 -6.91 7.60 13.87
N HIS A 87 -6.39 7.15 12.75
CA HIS A 87 -5.07 6.55 12.58
C HIS A 87 -4.39 7.21 11.38
N TYR A 88 -3.09 7.06 11.27
CA TYR A 88 -2.26 7.76 10.29
C TYR A 88 -1.57 6.76 9.39
N LEU A 89 -1.75 6.92 8.10
CA LEU A 89 -1.12 6.12 7.07
C LEU A 89 0.01 6.92 6.45
N TYR A 90 1.24 6.48 6.65
CA TYR A 90 2.42 6.97 5.98
C TYR A 90 2.61 6.18 4.69
N ARG A 91 2.85 6.86 3.59
CA ARG A 91 3.09 6.26 2.28
C ARG A 91 4.28 6.96 1.62
N ALA A 92 5.14 6.18 0.96
CA ALA A 92 6.19 6.70 0.11
C ALA A 92 6.08 6.05 -1.28
N ILE A 93 6.20 6.86 -2.32
CA ILE A 93 6.22 6.45 -3.71
C ILE A 93 7.49 6.95 -4.37
N ASP A 94 7.92 6.29 -5.44
CA ASP A 94 9.05 6.73 -6.25
C ASP A 94 8.63 7.75 -7.33
N ALA A 95 9.56 8.04 -8.26
CA ALA A 95 9.33 8.98 -9.35
C ALA A 95 8.23 8.51 -10.30
N ASP A 96 8.11 7.20 -10.51
CA ASP A 96 7.17 6.55 -11.42
C ASP A 96 5.79 6.34 -10.76
N GLY A 97 5.63 6.78 -9.50
CA GLY A 97 4.40 6.64 -8.74
C GLY A 97 4.23 5.25 -8.10
N LEU A 98 5.26 4.40 -8.17
CA LEU A 98 5.23 3.08 -7.55
C LEU A 98 5.44 3.16 -6.04
N THR A 99 4.67 2.40 -5.29
CA THR A 99 4.73 2.42 -3.83
C THR A 99 6.03 1.78 -3.31
N LEU A 100 6.85 2.55 -2.61
CA LEU A 100 8.05 2.06 -1.92
C LEU A 100 7.68 1.35 -0.62
N ASP A 101 6.90 2.00 0.22
CA ASP A 101 6.43 1.43 1.47
C ASP A 101 5.19 2.14 1.99
N ILE A 102 4.47 1.42 2.86
CA ILE A 102 3.24 1.90 3.49
C ILE A 102 3.19 1.45 4.96
N TRP A 103 2.81 2.36 5.85
CA TRP A 103 2.81 2.08 7.28
C TRP A 103 1.67 2.75 8.03
N LEU A 104 0.77 1.97 8.60
CA LEU A 104 -0.36 2.44 9.39
C LEU A 104 -0.01 2.53 10.88
N ARG A 105 -0.25 3.68 11.50
CA ARG A 105 0.12 3.99 12.90
C ARG A 105 -1.01 4.67 13.67
N LYS A 106 -0.96 4.55 15.00
CA LYS A 106 -1.93 5.19 15.90
C LYS A 106 -1.66 6.67 16.12
N LYS A 107 -0.39 7.07 16.05
CA LYS A 107 0.06 8.44 16.33
C LYS A 107 0.67 9.09 15.11
N ARG A 108 0.56 10.42 15.09
CA ARG A 108 1.24 11.30 14.16
C ARG A 108 2.25 12.13 14.95
N ASP A 109 3.50 11.73 14.91
CA ASP A 109 4.57 12.44 15.59
C ASP A 109 5.91 12.30 14.86
N THR A 110 6.89 13.10 15.29
CA THR A 110 8.23 13.10 14.72
C THR A 110 8.93 11.73 14.87
N GLN A 111 8.62 10.96 15.90
CA GLN A 111 9.24 9.64 16.11
C GLN A 111 8.75 8.64 15.11
N VAL A 112 7.44 8.65 14.80
CA VAL A 112 6.86 7.77 13.77
C VAL A 112 7.39 8.15 12.39
N ALA A 113 7.43 9.44 12.04
CA ALA A 113 8.00 9.91 10.78
C ALA A 113 9.49 9.52 10.66
N TYR A 114 10.26 9.69 11.72
CA TYR A 114 11.66 9.27 11.80
C TYR A 114 11.83 7.77 11.55
N ALA A 115 11.03 6.94 12.23
CA ALA A 115 11.10 5.49 12.09
C ALA A 115 10.70 5.03 10.69
N PHE A 116 9.71 5.69 10.05
CA PHE A 116 9.31 5.39 8.68
C PHE A 116 10.41 5.73 7.69
N LEU A 117 10.96 6.92 7.74
CA LEU A 117 12.07 7.35 6.89
C LEU A 117 13.32 6.48 7.09
N LYS A 118 13.68 6.14 8.34
CA LYS A 118 14.79 5.22 8.62
C LYS A 118 14.57 3.85 8.00
N ARG A 119 13.32 3.35 8.01
CA ARG A 119 12.95 2.08 7.39
C ARG A 119 13.07 2.13 5.86
N LEU A 120 12.66 3.22 5.23
CA LEU A 120 12.86 3.45 3.79
C LEU A 120 14.35 3.45 3.44
N HIS A 121 15.16 4.21 4.18
CA HIS A 121 16.60 4.26 3.97
C HIS A 121 17.26 2.88 4.11
N LYS A 122 16.88 2.11 5.13
CA LYS A 122 17.42 0.75 5.34
C LYS A 122 17.11 -0.18 4.16
N GLN A 123 15.95 0.00 3.53
CA GLN A 123 15.49 -0.90 2.49
C GLN A 123 15.94 -0.48 1.09
N PHE A 124 15.93 0.82 0.80
CA PHE A 124 16.12 1.37 -0.54
C PHE A 124 17.34 2.30 -0.66
N GLY A 125 18.06 2.56 0.43
CA GLY A 125 19.12 3.57 0.45
C GLY A 125 18.55 4.98 0.53
N GLN A 126 19.14 5.91 -0.23
CA GLN A 126 18.70 7.30 -0.25
C GLN A 126 18.44 7.78 -1.68
N PRO A 127 17.36 8.54 -1.92
CA PRO A 127 17.10 9.16 -3.21
C PRO A 127 17.95 10.43 -3.37
N ARG A 128 18.01 10.95 -4.60
CA ARG A 128 18.56 12.28 -4.85
C ARG A 128 17.68 13.38 -4.23
N VAL A 129 16.36 13.23 -4.34
CA VAL A 129 15.38 14.18 -3.80
C VAL A 129 14.30 13.44 -3.04
N ILE A 130 13.92 13.95 -1.88
CA ILE A 130 12.69 13.55 -1.21
C ILE A 130 11.74 14.74 -1.11
N VAL A 131 10.52 14.54 -1.54
CA VAL A 131 9.48 15.56 -1.54
C VAL A 131 8.41 15.20 -0.51
N THR A 132 8.07 16.13 0.38
CA THR A 132 7.06 15.94 1.41
C THR A 132 6.11 17.14 1.48
N ASP A 133 5.01 17.00 2.20
CA ASP A 133 4.22 18.14 2.62
C ASP A 133 5.00 19.01 3.64
N LYS A 134 4.40 20.15 4.00
CA LYS A 134 4.98 21.06 5.00
C LYS A 134 4.76 20.62 6.46
N ALA A 135 4.44 19.35 6.72
CA ALA A 135 4.22 18.85 8.08
C ALA A 135 5.49 19.00 8.95
N PRO A 136 5.42 19.73 10.08
CA PRO A 136 6.59 19.98 10.93
C PRO A 136 7.23 18.69 11.46
N SER A 137 6.41 17.65 11.69
CA SER A 137 6.85 16.33 12.18
C SER A 137 7.79 15.64 11.19
N ILE A 138 7.47 15.69 9.89
CA ILE A 138 8.29 15.07 8.83
C ILE A 138 9.58 15.86 8.64
N GLY A 139 9.51 17.20 8.56
CA GLY A 139 10.69 18.04 8.44
C GLY A 139 11.67 17.90 9.61
N SER A 140 11.15 17.80 10.83
CA SER A 140 11.98 17.58 12.04
C SER A 140 12.62 16.19 12.04
N ALA A 141 11.87 15.17 11.63
CA ALA A 141 12.36 13.80 11.50
C ALA A 141 13.48 13.70 10.46
N PHE A 142 13.30 14.35 9.30
CA PHE A 142 14.28 14.34 8.23
C PHE A 142 15.60 15.01 8.65
N ARG A 143 15.54 16.23 9.22
CA ARG A 143 16.73 16.92 9.76
C ARG A 143 17.46 16.09 10.82
N LYS A 144 16.74 15.37 11.69
CA LYS A 144 17.33 14.46 12.68
C LYS A 144 18.06 13.30 12.02
N LEU A 145 17.50 12.73 10.94
CA LEU A 145 18.14 11.65 10.17
C LEU A 145 19.43 12.15 9.49
N GLN A 146 19.41 13.33 8.90
CA GLN A 146 20.60 13.92 8.28
C GLN A 146 21.72 14.14 9.31
N ARG A 147 21.41 14.66 10.51
CA ARG A 147 22.38 14.80 11.62
C ARG A 147 22.95 13.45 12.06
N ASN A 148 22.20 12.37 11.93
CA ASN A 148 22.63 11.01 12.25
C ASN A 148 23.34 10.30 11.08
N GLY A 149 23.73 11.02 10.02
CA GLY A 149 24.48 10.48 8.88
C GLY A 149 23.62 9.72 7.86
N LEU A 150 22.30 9.79 7.94
CA LEU A 150 21.37 9.21 6.95
C LEU A 150 20.88 10.33 6.00
N TYR A 151 20.56 9.98 4.75
CA TYR A 151 20.08 10.95 3.75
C TYR A 151 21.06 12.13 3.51
N THR A 152 22.37 11.91 3.67
CA THR A 152 23.40 12.95 3.59
C THR A 152 23.52 13.59 2.20
N LYS A 153 23.16 12.84 1.15
CA LYS A 153 23.20 13.29 -0.26
C LYS A 153 21.79 13.57 -0.81
N THR A 154 20.78 13.60 0.05
CA THR A 154 19.36 13.79 -0.35
C THR A 154 18.95 15.22 -0.13
N GLU A 155 18.44 15.87 -1.16
CA GLU A 155 17.76 17.15 -1.06
C GLU A 155 16.33 16.94 -0.53
N HIS A 156 15.94 17.71 0.50
CA HIS A 156 14.57 17.71 1.00
C HIS A 156 13.80 18.91 0.44
N ARG A 157 12.80 18.63 -0.37
CA ARG A 157 11.86 19.62 -0.92
C ARG A 157 10.51 19.53 -0.22
N THR A 158 9.95 20.68 0.13
CA THR A 158 8.60 20.77 0.70
C THR A 158 7.68 21.48 -0.25
N VAL A 159 6.58 20.84 -0.65
CA VAL A 159 5.59 21.42 -1.58
C VAL A 159 4.22 21.40 -0.92
N LYS A 160 3.53 22.54 -0.92
CA LYS A 160 2.23 22.72 -0.25
C LYS A 160 1.10 21.89 -0.89
N TYR A 161 1.17 21.61 -2.17
CA TYR A 161 0.12 20.94 -2.97
C TYR A 161 0.65 19.73 -3.74
N LEU A 162 1.47 18.92 -3.10
CA LEU A 162 1.97 17.64 -3.69
C LEU A 162 0.86 16.61 -3.87
N ASN A 163 -0.31 16.93 -3.39
CA ASN A 163 -1.31 15.98 -2.94
C ASN A 163 -2.20 15.43 -4.05
N ASN A 164 -2.28 16.03 -5.25
CA ASN A 164 -3.30 15.62 -6.22
C ASN A 164 -3.11 14.17 -6.71
N LEU A 165 -1.88 13.74 -6.95
CA LEU A 165 -1.60 12.36 -7.37
C LEU A 165 -1.75 11.37 -6.22
N ILE A 166 -1.20 11.70 -5.05
CA ILE A 166 -1.24 10.82 -3.87
C ILE A 166 -2.65 10.78 -3.26
N GLU A 167 -3.40 11.89 -3.30
CA GLU A 167 -4.78 11.93 -2.82
C GLU A 167 -5.74 11.03 -3.61
N GLN A 168 -5.57 10.94 -4.93
CA GLN A 168 -6.37 10.03 -5.75
C GLN A 168 -6.16 8.59 -5.31
N ASP A 169 -4.93 8.19 -5.04
CA ASP A 169 -4.57 6.85 -4.58
C ASP A 169 -5.06 6.54 -3.15
N HIS A 170 -5.32 7.56 -2.33
CA HIS A 170 -5.90 7.36 -0.99
C HIS A 170 -7.42 7.16 -0.98
N ARG A 171 -8.13 7.50 -2.05
CA ARG A 171 -9.60 7.40 -2.12
C ARG A 171 -10.12 5.97 -1.90
N PRO A 172 -9.58 4.92 -2.54
CA PRO A 172 -10.02 3.55 -2.31
C PRO A 172 -9.85 3.12 -0.87
N ILE A 173 -8.73 3.49 -0.24
CA ILE A 173 -8.42 3.16 1.15
C ILE A 173 -9.40 3.86 2.10
N LYS A 174 -9.68 5.15 1.90
CA LYS A 174 -10.62 5.94 2.71
C LYS A 174 -12.06 5.44 2.58
N ARG A 175 -12.50 5.02 1.39
CA ARG A 175 -13.83 4.43 1.17
C ARG A 175 -14.09 3.20 2.03
N ARG A 176 -13.03 2.46 2.42
CA ARG A 176 -13.10 1.27 3.27
C ARG A 176 -13.08 1.54 4.77
N ASN A 177 -13.05 2.79 5.22
CA ASN A 177 -13.03 3.13 6.65
C ASN A 177 -14.14 2.42 7.45
N LYS A 178 -15.32 2.21 6.84
CA LYS A 178 -16.45 1.50 7.44
C LYS A 178 -16.19 0.02 7.72
N PHE A 179 -15.24 -0.60 7.01
CA PHE A 179 -14.91 -2.03 7.14
C PHE A 179 -13.73 -2.32 8.07
N TYR A 180 -12.92 -1.32 8.43
CA TYR A 180 -11.76 -1.53 9.28
C TYR A 180 -12.15 -1.77 10.74
N ARG A 181 -11.79 -2.95 11.27
CA ARG A 181 -12.15 -3.39 12.63
C ARG A 181 -11.00 -3.33 13.63
N SER A 182 -9.75 -3.37 13.17
CA SER A 182 -8.55 -3.25 14.00
C SER A 182 -7.38 -2.70 13.21
N LEU A 183 -6.38 -2.16 13.90
CA LEU A 183 -5.14 -1.68 13.27
C LEU A 183 -4.43 -2.80 12.49
N ARG A 184 -4.38 -4.01 13.07
CA ARG A 184 -3.73 -5.17 12.45
C ARG A 184 -4.39 -5.58 11.14
N THR A 185 -5.71 -5.74 11.15
CA THR A 185 -6.46 -6.17 9.96
C THR A 185 -6.53 -5.08 8.90
N ALA A 186 -6.69 -3.81 9.31
CA ALA A 186 -6.62 -2.67 8.41
C ALA A 186 -5.25 -2.57 7.72
N SER A 187 -4.17 -2.68 8.47
CA SER A 187 -2.80 -2.65 7.91
C SER A 187 -2.57 -3.79 6.90
N SER A 188 -3.07 -4.99 7.18
CA SER A 188 -2.97 -6.12 6.26
C SER A 188 -3.75 -5.86 4.96
N THR A 189 -5.01 -5.45 5.08
CA THR A 189 -5.87 -5.13 3.93
C THR A 189 -5.29 -4.01 3.07
N ILE A 190 -4.84 -2.91 3.68
CA ILE A 190 -4.27 -1.76 2.96
C ILE A 190 -3.01 -2.16 2.19
N LYS A 191 -2.15 -2.98 2.78
CA LYS A 191 -0.98 -3.54 2.09
C LYS A 191 -1.36 -4.39 0.88
N GLY A 192 -2.39 -5.21 1.03
CA GLY A 192 -2.94 -6.00 -0.08
C GLY A 192 -3.49 -5.11 -1.19
N MET A 193 -4.25 -4.06 -0.85
CA MET A 193 -4.80 -3.12 -1.82
C MET A 193 -3.70 -2.43 -2.63
N GLU A 194 -2.69 -1.87 -1.96
CA GLU A 194 -1.55 -1.22 -2.63
C GLU A 194 -0.81 -2.17 -3.58
N THR A 195 -0.55 -3.40 -3.12
CA THR A 195 0.13 -4.40 -3.96
C THR A 195 -0.71 -4.77 -5.18
N PHE A 196 -2.02 -4.89 -5.01
CA PHE A 196 -2.93 -5.27 -6.06
C PHE A 196 -3.11 -4.16 -7.10
N GLU A 197 -3.27 -2.91 -6.66
CA GLU A 197 -3.34 -1.73 -7.53
C GLU A 197 -2.06 -1.56 -8.36
N GLU A 198 -0.91 -1.75 -7.75
CA GLU A 198 0.36 -1.66 -8.47
C GLU A 198 0.55 -2.78 -9.49
N TYR A 199 0.09 -3.99 -9.16
CA TYR A 199 0.08 -5.09 -10.12
C TYR A 199 -0.78 -4.76 -11.35
N ILE A 200 -1.97 -4.17 -11.14
CA ILE A 200 -2.86 -3.76 -12.22
C ILE A 200 -2.21 -2.68 -13.08
N LYS A 201 -1.67 -1.61 -12.46
CA LYS A 201 -0.98 -0.53 -13.20
C LYS A 201 0.10 -1.08 -14.12
N ARG A 202 0.97 -1.95 -13.62
CA ARG A 202 2.03 -2.57 -14.43
C ARG A 202 1.50 -3.47 -15.55
N THR A 203 0.38 -4.13 -15.33
CA THR A 203 -0.24 -4.97 -16.38
C THR A 203 -0.86 -4.12 -17.46
N GLU A 204 -1.52 -3.02 -17.09
CA GLU A 204 -2.09 -2.05 -18.03
C GLU A 204 -1.00 -1.37 -18.87
N GLU A 205 0.13 -0.97 -18.25
CA GLU A 205 1.30 -0.43 -18.96
C GLU A 205 1.86 -1.44 -19.98
N MET A 206 2.05 -2.71 -19.60
CA MET A 206 2.56 -3.74 -20.52
C MET A 206 1.62 -4.00 -21.69
N VAL A 207 0.31 -3.96 -21.50
CA VAL A 207 -0.67 -4.12 -22.58
C VAL A 207 -0.64 -2.93 -23.52
N TYR A 208 -0.54 -1.71 -22.97
CA TYR A 208 -0.45 -0.50 -23.76
C TYR A 208 0.80 -0.47 -24.65
N ASP A 209 1.95 -0.85 -24.12
CA ASP A 209 3.21 -0.92 -24.87
C ASP A 209 3.14 -1.98 -25.98
N TYR A 210 2.56 -3.16 -25.71
CA TYR A 210 2.37 -4.21 -26.71
C TYR A 210 1.50 -3.76 -27.89
N ASP A 211 0.40 -3.03 -27.61
CA ASP A 211 -0.51 -2.51 -28.63
C ASP A 211 0.11 -1.39 -29.49
N HIS A 212 1.16 -0.72 -29.00
CA HIS A 212 1.85 0.36 -29.69
C HIS A 212 3.09 -0.12 -30.47
N GLU A 213 3.74 -1.22 -30.04
CA GLU A 213 4.85 -1.83 -30.78
C GLU A 213 4.38 -2.70 -31.98
N THR A 214 3.10 -3.06 -32.03
CA THR A 214 2.50 -3.89 -33.08
C THR A 214 1.79 -3.09 -34.19
N LYS A 215 1.87 -1.77 -34.16
CA LYS A 215 1.39 -0.84 -35.19
C LYS A 215 2.54 -0.17 -35.92
#